data_273c6193cf60b598b5807a29a3aa93a5
#
_entry.id   273c6193cf60b598b5807a29a3aa93a5
#
_cell.length_a   1.000
_cell.length_b   1.000
_cell.length_c   1.000
_cell.angle_alpha   90.00
_cell.angle_beta   90.00
_cell.angle_gamma   90.00
#
_symmetry.space_group_name_H-M   'P 1'
#
loop_
_entity.id
_entity.type
_entity.pdbx_description
1 polymer ?
#
loop_
_entity_poly.entity_id
_entity_poly.type
_entity_poly.pdbx_seq_one_letter_code
_entity_poly.pdbx_strand_id
1 'polypeptide(L)'
;MKQYILLLVLMVMGAGINAYAEDVNPVKEGNVISGHVVEKGTENSLPYAAILIVETGQGTVSNEDGEFRFKKVPAGKYTLRVQLLGYETQEKKVTVSNDFTVDVHFLMSDESIMTDEVVVSANRNETSRKVAPVVVNVMNAKLFESVNSTDLAKSLNYQSGLRVENNCQNCGFPQVRINGLEGPYSQILINSRPVVSALSGVYGLEQIPVNMIERVEVVRGGGSALFGANAVGGTINIITKEPLRNSGQLAHTITSIGGSSSFDNNTSLNASLVTDDHRAGLYVFGQN
;
A
#
# COMPACT_ATOMS: atom_id res chain seq x y z
N MET A 1 -1.13 -74.80 27.36
CA MET A 1 -0.14 -73.72 27.64
C MET A 1 -0.43 -72.41 26.90
N LYS A 2 -0.86 -72.38 25.66
CA LYS A 2 -1.16 -71.14 24.95
C LYS A 2 -2.34 -70.28 25.52
N GLN A 3 -3.35 -70.99 26.13
CA GLN A 3 -4.54 -70.26 26.72
C GLN A 3 -4.24 -69.55 28.00
N TYR A 4 -3.29 -70.04 28.81
CA TYR A 4 -2.93 -69.38 30.08
C TYR A 4 -2.03 -68.14 29.90
N ILE A 5 -1.27 -68.08 28.81
CA ILE A 5 -0.44 -66.93 28.47
C ILE A 5 -1.32 -65.76 28.05
N LEU A 6 -2.42 -66.01 27.33
CA LEU A 6 -3.36 -64.97 26.91
C LEU A 6 -4.11 -64.35 28.09
N LEU A 7 -4.45 -65.14 29.12
CA LEU A 7 -5.11 -64.70 30.35
C LEU A 7 -4.16 -63.87 31.25
N LEU A 8 -2.88 -64.24 31.25
CA LEU A 8 -1.87 -63.52 32.02
C LEU A 8 -1.52 -62.17 31.40
N VAL A 9 -1.52 -62.06 30.07
CA VAL A 9 -1.34 -60.76 29.36
C VAL A 9 -2.52 -59.84 29.55
N LEU A 10 -3.75 -60.36 29.59
CA LEU A 10 -4.95 -59.57 29.85
C LEU A 10 -5.01 -59.07 31.31
N MET A 11 -4.47 -59.83 32.27
CA MET A 11 -4.44 -59.42 33.69
C MET A 11 -3.37 -58.38 33.98
N VAL A 12 -2.28 -58.31 33.21
CA VAL A 12 -1.22 -57.31 33.34
C VAL A 12 -1.62 -55.98 32.68
N MET A 13 -2.48 -56.01 31.66
CA MET A 13 -3.01 -54.80 31.00
C MET A 13 -4.13 -54.12 31.80
N GLY A 14 -4.75 -54.80 32.80
CA GLY A 14 -5.85 -54.28 33.62
C GLY A 14 -5.41 -53.53 34.89
N ALA A 15 -4.13 -53.52 35.25
CA ALA A 15 -3.64 -52.99 36.54
C ALA A 15 -2.90 -51.64 36.42
N GLY A 16 -3.05 -50.88 35.34
CA GLY A 16 -2.22 -49.71 35.10
C GLY A 16 -2.94 -48.42 34.73
N ILE A 17 -4.27 -48.28 34.90
CA ILE A 17 -4.94 -47.00 34.67
C ILE A 17 -5.43 -46.47 36.02
N ASN A 18 -4.49 -46.07 36.90
CA ASN A 18 -4.78 -45.04 37.87
C ASN A 18 -4.81 -43.72 37.04
N ALA A 19 -6.03 -43.31 36.65
CA ALA A 19 -6.26 -41.96 36.22
C ALA A 19 -5.94 -41.05 37.41
N TYR A 20 -4.75 -40.49 37.43
CA TYR A 20 -4.52 -39.26 38.18
C TYR A 20 -5.43 -38.23 37.53
N ALA A 21 -6.59 -37.99 38.14
CA ALA A 21 -7.28 -36.76 37.97
C ALA A 21 -6.36 -35.71 38.65
N GLU A 22 -5.48 -35.11 37.88
CA GLU A 22 -4.84 -33.87 38.24
C GLU A 22 -5.99 -32.91 38.50
N ASP A 23 -6.17 -32.53 39.76
CA ASP A 23 -7.00 -31.39 40.13
C ASP A 23 -6.48 -30.24 39.28
N VAL A 24 -7.17 -29.95 38.17
CA VAL A 24 -6.97 -28.76 37.39
C VAL A 24 -7.46 -27.64 38.28
N ASN A 25 -6.58 -27.19 39.18
CA ASN A 25 -6.76 -25.91 39.81
C ASN A 25 -7.12 -24.94 38.69
N PRO A 26 -8.22 -24.19 38.75
CA PRO A 26 -8.55 -23.20 37.79
C PRO A 26 -7.32 -22.29 37.69
N VAL A 27 -6.58 -22.39 36.58
CA VAL A 27 -5.46 -21.53 36.29
C VAL A 27 -6.04 -20.13 36.39
N LYS A 28 -5.65 -19.39 37.46
CA LYS A 28 -6.04 -17.98 37.61
C LYS A 28 -5.77 -17.36 36.24
N GLU A 29 -6.83 -16.99 35.54
CA GLU A 29 -6.71 -16.28 34.27
C GLU A 29 -5.94 -15.01 34.64
N GLY A 30 -4.66 -14.98 34.28
CA GLY A 30 -3.84 -13.77 34.46
C GLY A 30 -4.54 -12.62 33.76
N ASN A 31 -4.15 -11.40 34.08
CA ASN A 31 -4.75 -10.19 33.54
C ASN A 31 -5.07 -10.32 32.04
N VAL A 32 -6.23 -9.84 31.67
CA VAL A 32 -6.76 -9.91 30.31
C VAL A 32 -6.90 -8.49 29.77
N ILE A 33 -6.46 -8.28 28.54
CA ILE A 33 -6.85 -7.10 27.77
C ILE A 33 -7.84 -7.59 26.71
N SER A 34 -9.04 -7.06 26.73
CA SER A 34 -10.06 -7.31 25.71
C SER A 34 -10.56 -6.00 25.14
N GLY A 35 -11.28 -6.07 24.04
CA GLY A 35 -11.87 -4.88 23.47
C GLY A 35 -12.51 -5.13 22.11
N HIS A 36 -13.01 -4.04 21.51
CA HIS A 36 -13.66 -4.04 20.22
C HIS A 36 -12.98 -3.06 19.27
N VAL A 37 -12.96 -3.44 18.00
CA VAL A 37 -12.53 -2.58 16.90
C VAL A 37 -13.75 -2.30 16.04
N VAL A 38 -14.13 -1.04 15.93
CA VAL A 38 -15.30 -0.60 15.15
C VAL A 38 -14.94 0.59 14.25
N GLU A 39 -15.71 0.76 13.21
CA GLU A 39 -15.60 1.87 12.28
C GLU A 39 -16.17 3.16 12.89
N LYS A 40 -15.45 4.26 12.74
CA LYS A 40 -15.89 5.56 13.23
C LYS A 40 -17.01 6.11 12.36
N GLY A 41 -18.16 6.36 12.97
CA GLY A 41 -19.32 6.95 12.30
C GLY A 41 -20.44 5.97 11.97
N THR A 42 -20.14 4.74 11.63
CA THR A 42 -21.14 3.68 11.41
C THR A 42 -21.25 2.72 12.59
N GLU A 43 -20.22 2.68 13.44
CA GLU A 43 -20.07 1.72 14.55
C GLU A 43 -20.10 0.24 14.11
N ASN A 44 -19.89 -0.02 12.82
CA ASN A 44 -19.79 -1.38 12.30
C ASN A 44 -18.55 -2.06 12.85
N SER A 45 -18.70 -3.31 13.26
CA SER A 45 -17.58 -4.15 13.72
C SER A 45 -16.56 -4.36 12.60
N LEU A 46 -15.27 -4.24 12.91
CA LEU A 46 -14.17 -4.43 11.98
C LEU A 46 -13.45 -5.76 12.26
N PRO A 47 -13.74 -6.81 11.49
CA PRO A 47 -13.07 -8.09 11.61
C PRO A 47 -11.64 -8.05 11.05
N TYR A 48 -10.83 -8.97 11.55
CA TYR A 48 -9.46 -9.22 11.07
C TYR A 48 -8.50 -8.03 11.21
N ALA A 49 -8.80 -7.05 12.05
CA ALA A 49 -7.84 -6.03 12.42
C ALA A 49 -6.70 -6.66 13.23
N ALA A 50 -5.46 -6.34 12.89
CA ALA A 50 -4.28 -6.79 13.64
C ALA A 50 -4.04 -5.88 14.84
N ILE A 51 -3.99 -6.46 16.05
CA ILE A 51 -3.72 -5.74 17.30
C ILE A 51 -2.39 -6.23 17.86
N LEU A 52 -1.48 -5.31 18.18
CA LEU A 52 -0.15 -5.57 18.70
C LEU A 52 0.08 -4.84 20.01
N ILE A 53 0.63 -5.54 21.00
CA ILE A 53 1.22 -4.92 22.20
C ILE A 53 2.66 -4.56 21.86
N VAL A 54 2.95 -3.27 21.71
CA VAL A 54 4.25 -2.79 21.19
C VAL A 54 5.43 -3.24 22.06
N GLU A 55 5.28 -3.21 23.37
CA GLU A 55 6.35 -3.50 24.34
C GLU A 55 6.72 -4.99 24.41
N THR A 56 5.76 -5.88 24.15
CA THR A 56 5.97 -7.34 24.25
C THR A 56 6.07 -8.03 22.90
N GLY A 57 5.64 -7.37 21.81
CA GLY A 57 5.53 -7.98 20.50
C GLY A 57 4.39 -9.02 20.37
N GLN A 58 3.55 -9.15 21.38
CA GLN A 58 2.39 -10.03 21.34
C GLN A 58 1.33 -9.46 20.38
N GLY A 59 0.87 -10.28 19.42
CA GLY A 59 -0.17 -9.91 18.46
C GLY A 59 -1.40 -10.80 18.57
N THR A 60 -2.55 -10.24 18.22
CA THR A 60 -3.83 -10.94 18.01
C THR A 60 -4.58 -10.30 16.83
N VAL A 61 -5.68 -10.89 16.42
CA VAL A 61 -6.59 -10.33 15.40
C VAL A 61 -8.00 -10.28 15.95
N SER A 62 -8.79 -9.31 15.50
CA SER A 62 -10.21 -9.25 15.86
C SER A 62 -11.01 -10.34 15.14
N ASN A 63 -12.02 -10.87 15.82
CA ASN A 63 -12.96 -11.85 15.25
C ASN A 63 -14.00 -11.18 14.33
N GLU A 64 -15.01 -11.94 13.86
CA GLU A 64 -16.08 -11.44 12.98
C GLU A 64 -16.92 -10.32 13.61
N ASP A 65 -17.00 -10.30 14.94
CA ASP A 65 -17.70 -9.26 15.70
C ASP A 65 -16.79 -8.08 16.08
N GLY A 66 -15.56 -8.04 15.58
CA GLY A 66 -14.59 -6.99 15.90
C GLY A 66 -13.93 -7.13 17.26
N GLU A 67 -14.19 -8.22 18.01
CA GLU A 67 -13.64 -8.43 19.35
C GLU A 67 -12.22 -8.98 19.30
N PHE A 68 -11.38 -8.54 20.23
CA PHE A 68 -10.04 -9.09 20.44
C PHE A 68 -9.75 -9.38 21.91
N ARG A 69 -8.80 -10.29 22.15
CA ARG A 69 -8.42 -10.67 23.50
C ARG A 69 -6.96 -11.10 23.62
N PHE A 70 -6.26 -10.50 24.59
CA PHE A 70 -4.95 -10.95 25.06
C PHE A 70 -5.11 -11.58 26.43
N LYS A 71 -4.53 -12.76 26.63
CA LYS A 71 -4.52 -13.48 27.90
C LYS A 71 -3.14 -13.45 28.53
N LYS A 72 -3.07 -13.52 29.86
CA LYS A 72 -1.83 -13.61 30.63
C LYS A 72 -0.88 -12.43 30.41
N VAL A 73 -1.41 -11.22 30.31
CA VAL A 73 -0.60 -10.01 30.20
C VAL A 73 -0.11 -9.61 31.60
N PRO A 74 1.20 -9.48 31.83
CA PRO A 74 1.72 -9.02 33.14
C PRO A 74 1.17 -7.64 33.51
N ALA A 75 1.14 -7.31 34.80
CA ALA A 75 0.81 -5.95 35.20
C ALA A 75 1.86 -4.97 34.71
N GLY A 76 1.42 -3.85 34.11
CA GLY A 76 2.33 -2.88 33.49
C GLY A 76 1.59 -1.84 32.65
N LYS A 77 2.37 -0.96 32.02
CA LYS A 77 1.86 0.00 31.05
C LYS A 77 2.22 -0.48 29.65
N TYR A 78 1.23 -0.50 28.77
CA TYR A 78 1.38 -1.02 27.41
C TYR A 78 0.79 -0.06 26.41
N THR A 79 1.32 -0.12 25.18
CA THR A 79 0.78 0.57 24.01
C THR A 79 0.18 -0.48 23.07
N LEU A 80 -1.13 -0.42 22.88
CA LEU A 80 -1.82 -1.23 21.89
C LEU A 80 -1.84 -0.50 20.57
N ARG A 81 -1.37 -1.13 19.53
CA ARG A 81 -1.42 -0.63 18.14
C ARG A 81 -2.38 -1.50 17.34
N VAL A 82 -3.35 -0.85 16.70
CA VAL A 82 -4.31 -1.51 15.78
C VAL A 82 -4.02 -1.11 14.36
N GLN A 83 -4.01 -2.09 13.47
CA GLN A 83 -3.80 -1.91 12.04
C GLN A 83 -4.83 -2.74 11.26
N LEU A 84 -5.47 -2.10 10.28
CA LEU A 84 -6.35 -2.75 9.31
C LEU A 84 -6.17 -2.06 7.96
N LEU A 85 -6.14 -2.85 6.89
CA LEU A 85 -5.98 -2.31 5.54
C LEU A 85 -7.15 -1.38 5.21
N GLY A 86 -6.86 -0.16 4.76
CA GLY A 86 -7.88 0.87 4.47
C GLY A 86 -8.29 1.72 5.68
N TYR A 87 -7.68 1.50 6.85
CA TYR A 87 -7.94 2.27 8.06
C TYR A 87 -6.68 2.89 8.64
N GLU A 88 -6.82 4.07 9.23
CA GLU A 88 -5.73 4.77 9.91
C GLU A 88 -5.24 3.98 11.12
N THR A 89 -3.93 3.72 11.20
CA THR A 89 -3.32 3.04 12.35
C THR A 89 -3.55 3.83 13.62
N GLN A 90 -4.04 3.18 14.67
CA GLN A 90 -4.26 3.82 15.97
C GLN A 90 -3.41 3.18 17.07
N GLU A 91 -3.02 4.02 18.03
CA GLU A 91 -2.33 3.59 19.23
C GLU A 91 -3.07 4.09 20.49
N LYS A 92 -3.24 3.20 21.47
CA LYS A 92 -3.77 3.53 22.79
C LYS A 92 -2.88 3.00 23.89
N LYS A 93 -2.60 3.85 24.87
CA LYS A 93 -1.88 3.47 26.09
C LYS A 93 -2.87 2.92 27.12
N VAL A 94 -2.57 1.74 27.64
CA VAL A 94 -3.37 1.04 28.65
C VAL A 94 -2.51 0.69 29.85
N THR A 95 -3.12 0.66 31.03
CA THR A 95 -2.45 0.22 32.27
C THR A 95 -3.15 -1.03 32.75
N VAL A 96 -2.40 -2.12 32.82
CA VAL A 96 -2.87 -3.40 33.35
C VAL A 96 -2.48 -3.52 34.81
N SER A 97 -3.47 -3.63 35.67
CA SER A 97 -3.28 -3.89 37.13
C SER A 97 -3.56 -5.36 37.43
N ASN A 98 -3.07 -5.84 38.56
CA ASN A 98 -3.31 -7.23 38.99
C ASN A 98 -4.81 -7.51 39.16
N ASP A 99 -5.26 -8.64 38.63
CA ASP A 99 -6.63 -9.17 38.72
C ASP A 99 -7.73 -8.31 38.04
N PHE A 100 -7.36 -7.48 37.05
CA PHE A 100 -8.32 -6.69 36.27
C PHE A 100 -8.30 -7.04 34.78
N THR A 101 -9.51 -7.08 34.21
CA THR A 101 -9.70 -7.05 32.76
C THR A 101 -9.74 -5.59 32.30
N VAL A 102 -8.91 -5.22 31.33
CA VAL A 102 -8.93 -3.91 30.71
C VAL A 102 -9.69 -4.03 29.41
N ASP A 103 -10.77 -3.26 29.28
CA ASP A 103 -11.55 -3.18 28.04
C ASP A 103 -11.16 -1.95 27.22
N VAL A 104 -10.92 -2.13 25.93
CA VAL A 104 -10.37 -1.09 25.03
C VAL A 104 -11.12 -1.03 23.72
N HIS A 105 -11.81 0.08 23.48
CA HIS A 105 -12.50 0.31 22.22
C HIS A 105 -11.63 1.11 21.25
N PHE A 106 -11.47 0.62 20.02
CA PHE A 106 -10.84 1.33 18.91
C PHE A 106 -11.89 1.79 17.92
N LEU A 107 -11.93 3.10 17.64
CA LEU A 107 -12.78 3.71 16.63
C LEU A 107 -11.91 4.00 15.42
N MET A 108 -11.82 3.05 14.49
CA MET A 108 -10.99 3.18 13.31
C MET A 108 -11.63 4.16 12.34
N SER A 109 -10.89 5.17 11.94
CA SER A 109 -11.30 6.02 10.82
C SER A 109 -10.82 5.36 9.55
N ASP A 110 -11.65 5.37 8.51
CA ASP A 110 -11.17 5.06 7.17
C ASP A 110 -9.86 5.80 6.96
N GLU A 111 -8.83 5.10 6.55
CA GLU A 111 -7.72 5.73 5.89
C GLU A 111 -8.27 6.29 4.58
N SER A 112 -9.16 7.29 4.71
CA SER A 112 -9.50 8.09 3.56
C SER A 112 -8.15 8.62 3.12
N ILE A 113 -7.74 8.22 1.94
CA ILE A 113 -6.61 8.75 1.17
C ILE A 113 -6.98 10.21 0.80
N MET A 114 -7.34 10.96 1.80
CA MET A 114 -7.46 12.40 1.84
C MET A 114 -6.32 12.92 2.73
N THR A 115 -5.10 12.40 2.53
CA THR A 115 -3.95 13.24 2.66
C THR A 115 -4.29 14.49 1.85
N ASP A 116 -4.13 15.66 2.40
CA ASP A 116 -4.20 16.91 1.64
C ASP A 116 -3.16 16.77 0.53
N GLU A 117 -3.62 16.16 -0.58
CA GLU A 117 -2.76 15.80 -1.69
C GLU A 117 -2.27 17.10 -2.27
N VAL A 118 -0.99 17.34 -2.04
CA VAL A 118 -0.34 18.54 -2.53
C VAL A 118 -0.11 18.36 -4.03
N VAL A 119 -0.55 19.33 -4.81
CA VAL A 119 -0.37 19.35 -6.26
C VAL A 119 0.41 20.58 -6.66
N VAL A 120 1.25 20.47 -7.67
CA VAL A 120 2.05 21.56 -8.21
C VAL A 120 1.59 22.01 -9.59
N SER A 121 0.82 21.20 -10.29
CA SER A 121 0.38 21.48 -11.67
C SER A 121 -0.70 22.55 -11.77
N ALA A 122 -1.34 22.92 -10.67
CA ALA A 122 -2.40 23.93 -10.67
C ALA A 122 -1.88 25.34 -10.94
N ASN A 123 -0.73 25.69 -10.33
CA ASN A 123 -0.17 27.06 -10.38
C ASN A 123 1.37 27.10 -10.29
N ARG A 124 2.06 25.96 -10.51
CA ARG A 124 3.51 25.77 -10.37
C ARG A 124 4.04 25.89 -8.94
N ASN A 125 3.18 25.99 -7.95
CA ASN A 125 3.53 25.98 -6.53
C ASN A 125 2.84 24.82 -5.83
N GLU A 126 3.44 24.33 -4.76
CA GLU A 126 2.79 23.36 -3.90
C GLU A 126 1.50 23.95 -3.32
N THR A 127 0.40 23.32 -3.63
CA THR A 127 -0.93 23.78 -3.22
C THR A 127 -1.76 22.54 -2.86
N SER A 128 -2.55 22.62 -1.78
CA SER A 128 -3.50 21.56 -1.48
C SER A 128 -4.48 21.40 -2.65
N ARG A 129 -4.70 20.18 -3.09
CA ARG A 129 -5.62 19.83 -4.17
C ARG A 129 -7.02 20.40 -3.97
N LYS A 130 -7.47 20.52 -2.71
CA LYS A 130 -8.80 21.05 -2.35
C LYS A 130 -8.98 22.55 -2.67
N VAL A 131 -7.90 23.31 -2.59
CA VAL A 131 -7.93 24.78 -2.84
C VAL A 131 -7.25 25.16 -4.15
N ALA A 132 -6.84 24.18 -4.94
CA ALA A 132 -6.24 24.41 -6.25
C ALA A 132 -7.23 25.13 -7.18
N PRO A 133 -6.78 26.15 -7.95
CA PRO A 133 -7.67 26.93 -8.83
C PRO A 133 -8.20 26.16 -10.02
N VAL A 134 -7.63 25.00 -10.31
CA VAL A 134 -8.05 24.09 -11.37
C VAL A 134 -8.16 22.66 -10.83
N VAL A 135 -9.02 21.85 -11.45
CA VAL A 135 -9.16 20.46 -11.07
C VAL A 135 -7.93 19.68 -11.50
N VAL A 136 -7.18 19.18 -10.54
CA VAL A 136 -6.05 18.30 -10.75
C VAL A 136 -6.44 16.88 -10.37
N ASN A 137 -6.35 15.96 -11.33
CA ASN A 137 -6.48 14.54 -11.06
C ASN A 137 -5.09 13.97 -10.76
N VAL A 138 -4.99 13.20 -9.69
CA VAL A 138 -3.73 12.61 -9.25
C VAL A 138 -3.79 11.10 -9.35
N MET A 139 -2.77 10.53 -9.97
CA MET A 139 -2.52 9.09 -10.02
C MET A 139 -1.31 8.80 -9.13
N ASN A 140 -1.52 8.10 -8.05
CA ASN A 140 -0.46 7.79 -7.08
C ASN A 140 0.25 6.45 -7.40
N ALA A 141 1.36 6.19 -6.71
CA ALA A 141 2.15 4.96 -6.89
C ALA A 141 1.31 3.69 -6.65
N LYS A 142 0.36 3.72 -5.71
CA LYS A 142 -0.52 2.56 -5.42
C LYS A 142 -1.36 2.15 -6.63
N LEU A 143 -1.81 3.11 -7.45
CA LEU A 143 -2.55 2.79 -8.68
C LEU A 143 -1.66 2.03 -9.66
N PHE A 144 -0.41 2.47 -9.85
CA PHE A 144 0.53 1.81 -10.75
C PHE A 144 0.84 0.39 -10.32
N GLU A 145 1.00 0.17 -9.01
CA GLU A 145 1.20 -1.15 -8.43
C GLU A 145 -0.03 -2.05 -8.62
N SER A 146 -1.24 -1.51 -8.40
CA SER A 146 -2.49 -2.30 -8.50
C SER A 146 -2.80 -2.77 -9.91
N VAL A 147 -2.38 -2.01 -10.94
CA VAL A 147 -2.58 -2.36 -12.35
C VAL A 147 -1.41 -3.15 -12.95
N ASN A 148 -0.39 -3.46 -12.15
CA ASN A 148 0.82 -4.19 -12.57
C ASN A 148 1.45 -3.60 -13.85
N SER A 149 1.41 -2.29 -13.99
CA SER A 149 1.90 -1.62 -15.19
C SER A 149 3.42 -1.45 -15.12
N THR A 150 4.10 -1.85 -16.17
CA THR A 150 5.55 -1.71 -16.32
C THR A 150 5.97 -0.36 -16.89
N ASP A 151 5.05 0.30 -17.60
CA ASP A 151 5.31 1.60 -18.22
C ASP A 151 4.19 2.61 -17.92
N LEU A 152 4.54 3.89 -17.99
CA LEU A 152 3.63 4.99 -17.73
C LEU A 152 2.50 5.06 -18.78
N ALA A 153 2.78 4.77 -20.04
CA ALA A 153 1.79 4.90 -21.12
C ALA A 153 0.59 3.99 -20.86
N LYS A 154 0.82 2.73 -20.48
CA LYS A 154 -0.26 1.80 -20.12
C LYS A 154 -1.06 2.28 -18.91
N SER A 155 -0.37 2.82 -17.89
CA SER A 155 -1.01 3.31 -16.68
C SER A 155 -1.95 4.48 -16.92
N LEU A 156 -1.62 5.38 -17.84
CA LEU A 156 -2.43 6.56 -18.15
C LEU A 156 -3.82 6.22 -18.68
N ASN A 157 -4.03 5.04 -19.27
CA ASN A 157 -5.35 4.60 -19.73
C ASN A 157 -6.36 4.37 -18.59
N TYR A 158 -5.89 4.19 -17.35
CA TYR A 158 -6.76 4.04 -16.17
C TYR A 158 -7.27 5.38 -15.62
N GLN A 159 -6.77 6.50 -16.16
CA GLN A 159 -7.25 7.83 -15.76
C GLN A 159 -8.37 8.29 -16.66
N SER A 160 -9.52 8.65 -16.08
CA SER A 160 -10.67 9.18 -16.81
C SER A 160 -10.29 10.41 -17.65
N GLY A 161 -10.69 10.43 -18.92
CA GLY A 161 -10.41 11.51 -19.85
C GLY A 161 -9.03 11.46 -20.50
N LEU A 162 -8.22 10.45 -20.20
CA LEU A 162 -7.00 10.14 -20.93
C LEU A 162 -7.20 8.89 -21.77
N ARG A 163 -6.53 8.87 -22.92
CA ARG A 163 -6.44 7.70 -23.77
C ARG A 163 -5.05 7.66 -24.42
N VAL A 164 -4.39 6.54 -24.29
CA VAL A 164 -3.13 6.28 -25.00
C VAL A 164 -3.44 5.45 -26.24
N GLU A 165 -3.08 5.97 -27.39
CA GLU A 165 -3.26 5.32 -28.69
C GLU A 165 -1.92 5.17 -29.38
N ASN A 166 -1.72 4.04 -30.03
CA ASN A 166 -0.57 3.83 -30.90
C ASN A 166 -0.96 4.25 -32.32
N ASN A 167 -0.46 5.41 -32.78
CA ASN A 167 -0.85 6.01 -34.04
C ASN A 167 -0.18 5.38 -35.28
N CYS A 168 0.80 4.53 -35.09
CA CYS A 168 1.49 3.86 -36.21
C CYS A 168 1.65 2.37 -35.85
N GLN A 169 1.03 1.50 -36.66
CA GLN A 169 1.13 0.05 -36.47
C GLN A 169 2.55 -0.50 -36.59
N ASN A 170 3.41 0.18 -37.36
CA ASN A 170 4.79 -0.26 -37.60
C ASN A 170 5.81 0.42 -36.67
N CYS A 171 5.46 1.55 -36.05
CA CYS A 171 6.40 2.36 -35.28
C CYS A 171 6.10 2.35 -33.77
N GLY A 172 4.91 1.91 -33.36
CA GLY A 172 4.54 1.74 -31.94
C GLY A 172 4.51 3.05 -31.15
N PHE A 173 4.17 4.19 -31.75
CA PHE A 173 4.16 5.49 -31.05
C PHE A 173 2.98 5.64 -30.12
N PRO A 174 3.17 5.58 -28.79
CA PRO A 174 2.12 5.92 -27.85
C PRO A 174 1.88 7.42 -27.82
N GLN A 175 0.67 7.82 -28.14
CA GLN A 175 0.21 9.20 -28.06
C GLN A 175 -0.86 9.33 -27.01
N VAL A 176 -0.70 10.29 -26.09
CA VAL A 176 -1.73 10.54 -25.05
C VAL A 176 -2.69 11.59 -25.57
N ARG A 177 -3.97 11.24 -25.58
CA ARG A 177 -5.07 12.15 -25.85
C ARG A 177 -5.72 12.59 -24.55
N ILE A 178 -5.94 13.89 -24.39
CA ILE A 178 -6.69 14.46 -23.27
C ILE A 178 -8.04 14.94 -23.80
N ASN A 179 -9.13 14.41 -23.28
CA ASN A 179 -10.51 14.73 -23.71
C ASN A 179 -10.72 14.60 -25.22
N GLY A 180 -10.02 13.66 -25.87
CA GLY A 180 -10.10 13.41 -27.30
C GLY A 180 -9.21 14.30 -28.18
N LEU A 181 -8.54 15.31 -27.61
CA LEU A 181 -7.58 16.13 -28.34
C LEU A 181 -6.28 15.36 -28.60
N GLU A 182 -5.69 15.55 -29.77
CA GLU A 182 -4.49 14.82 -30.20
C GLU A 182 -3.25 15.16 -29.35
N GLY A 183 -2.27 14.27 -29.38
CA GLY A 183 -1.04 14.36 -28.60
C GLY A 183 -0.29 15.70 -28.66
N PRO A 184 -0.18 16.38 -29.82
CA PRO A 184 0.44 17.70 -29.89
C PRO A 184 -0.21 18.79 -29.02
N TYR A 185 -1.45 18.58 -28.59
CA TYR A 185 -2.18 19.51 -27.70
C TYR A 185 -2.11 19.09 -26.24
N SER A 186 -1.37 18.04 -25.91
CA SER A 186 -1.17 17.52 -24.57
C SER A 186 0.28 17.75 -24.14
N GLN A 187 0.49 18.65 -23.18
CA GLN A 187 1.83 18.99 -22.69
C GLN A 187 2.26 17.98 -21.61
N ILE A 188 3.38 17.31 -21.83
CA ILE A 188 4.02 16.43 -20.86
C ILE A 188 5.10 17.21 -20.13
N LEU A 189 5.11 17.07 -18.81
CA LEU A 189 6.05 17.70 -17.89
C LEU A 189 6.72 16.64 -17.02
N ILE A 190 7.97 16.86 -16.66
CA ILE A 190 8.66 16.13 -15.59
C ILE A 190 9.09 17.16 -14.54
N ASN A 191 8.61 17.00 -13.31
CA ASN A 191 8.83 17.95 -12.22
C ASN A 191 8.55 19.40 -12.63
N SER A 192 7.39 19.61 -13.28
CA SER A 192 6.92 20.90 -13.81
C SER A 192 7.76 21.51 -14.93
N ARG A 193 8.69 20.76 -15.52
CA ARG A 193 9.52 21.18 -16.66
C ARG A 193 9.02 20.55 -17.94
N PRO A 194 8.72 21.31 -19.00
CA PRO A 194 8.27 20.77 -20.27
C PRO A 194 9.31 19.82 -20.89
N VAL A 195 8.86 18.67 -21.37
CA VAL A 195 9.65 17.78 -22.21
C VAL A 195 9.67 18.36 -23.62
N VAL A 196 10.80 18.93 -24.03
CA VAL A 196 10.89 19.90 -25.15
C VAL A 196 11.10 19.24 -26.52
N SER A 197 11.13 17.93 -26.64
CA SER A 197 11.33 17.27 -27.93
C SER A 197 10.07 16.59 -28.42
N ALA A 198 9.68 16.85 -29.69
CA ALA A 198 8.60 16.09 -30.33
C ALA A 198 8.88 14.57 -30.29
N LEU A 199 10.16 14.19 -30.37
CA LEU A 199 10.59 12.80 -30.24
C LEU A 199 10.46 12.24 -28.84
N SER A 200 10.75 13.03 -27.80
CA SER A 200 10.60 12.61 -26.40
C SER A 200 9.15 12.59 -25.94
N GLY A 201 8.26 13.39 -26.55
CA GLY A 201 6.82 13.28 -26.33
C GLY A 201 6.19 12.02 -26.92
N VAL A 202 6.85 11.42 -27.90
CA VAL A 202 6.41 10.22 -28.60
C VAL A 202 7.04 8.96 -27.97
N TYR A 203 8.36 8.93 -27.84
CA TYR A 203 9.08 7.77 -27.27
C TYR A 203 9.33 7.86 -25.76
N GLY A 204 9.22 9.05 -25.19
CA GLY A 204 9.61 9.30 -23.82
C GLY A 204 8.72 8.64 -22.78
N LEU A 205 7.43 8.42 -23.08
CA LEU A 205 6.49 7.85 -22.12
C LEU A 205 6.74 6.36 -21.82
N GLU A 206 7.22 5.61 -22.80
CA GLU A 206 7.58 4.20 -22.63
C GLU A 206 8.89 4.03 -21.87
N GLN A 207 9.76 5.04 -21.95
CA GLN A 207 11.07 5.03 -21.30
C GLN A 207 11.04 5.50 -19.85
N ILE A 208 9.90 6.03 -19.38
CA ILE A 208 9.75 6.47 -17.99
C ILE A 208 9.34 5.28 -17.13
N PRO A 209 10.25 4.72 -16.31
CA PRO A 209 9.92 3.59 -15.45
C PRO A 209 8.95 4.03 -14.37
N VAL A 210 7.91 3.25 -14.16
CA VAL A 210 6.88 3.54 -13.15
C VAL A 210 7.48 3.61 -11.74
N ASN A 211 8.54 2.85 -11.48
CA ASN A 211 9.22 2.80 -10.18
C ASN A 211 9.88 4.12 -9.75
N MET A 212 10.21 5.02 -10.71
CA MET A 212 10.72 6.36 -10.39
C MET A 212 9.64 7.38 -10.09
N ILE A 213 8.37 7.06 -10.40
CA ILE A 213 7.26 7.99 -10.29
C ILE A 213 6.71 7.97 -8.86
N GLU A 214 6.57 9.15 -8.26
CA GLU A 214 5.84 9.34 -7.02
C GLU A 214 4.35 9.46 -7.29
N ARG A 215 3.99 10.36 -8.21
CA ARG A 215 2.62 10.58 -8.67
C ARG A 215 2.60 11.23 -10.05
N VAL A 216 1.48 11.12 -10.71
CA VAL A 216 1.21 11.84 -11.97
C VAL A 216 0.02 12.77 -11.75
N GLU A 217 0.23 14.05 -12.04
CA GLU A 217 -0.80 15.07 -11.94
C GLU A 217 -1.32 15.41 -13.33
N VAL A 218 -2.64 15.32 -13.50
CA VAL A 218 -3.31 15.59 -14.78
C VAL A 218 -4.23 16.77 -14.62
N VAL A 219 -3.92 17.85 -15.33
CA VAL A 219 -4.78 19.03 -15.48
C VAL A 219 -5.45 18.96 -16.85
N ARG A 220 -6.76 18.95 -16.87
CA ARG A 220 -7.54 18.92 -18.12
C ARG A 220 -8.02 20.31 -18.49
N GLY A 221 -7.89 20.65 -19.77
CA GLY A 221 -8.27 21.97 -20.27
C GLY A 221 -7.12 22.98 -20.23
N GLY A 222 -7.38 24.21 -20.61
CA GLY A 222 -6.42 25.24 -20.94
C GLY A 222 -5.32 25.52 -19.92
N GLY A 223 -4.21 24.81 -20.05
CA GLY A 223 -2.97 25.05 -19.28
C GLY A 223 -1.94 25.90 -20.03
N SER A 224 -2.29 26.40 -21.22
CA SER A 224 -1.35 27.08 -22.13
C SER A 224 -0.71 28.34 -21.54
N ALA A 225 -1.40 29.07 -20.68
CA ALA A 225 -0.87 30.24 -19.99
C ALA A 225 0.29 29.91 -19.04
N LEU A 226 0.26 28.72 -18.44
CA LEU A 226 1.27 28.27 -17.47
C LEU A 226 2.36 27.41 -18.12
N PHE A 227 1.99 26.56 -19.06
CA PHE A 227 2.83 25.46 -19.54
C PHE A 227 3.16 25.52 -21.04
N GLY A 228 2.70 26.54 -21.76
CA GLY A 228 3.00 26.77 -23.16
C GLY A 228 1.91 26.33 -24.13
N ALA A 229 2.12 26.64 -25.42
CA ALA A 229 1.12 26.49 -26.46
C ALA A 229 0.60 25.07 -26.66
N ASN A 230 1.37 24.06 -26.31
CA ASN A 230 0.98 22.66 -26.45
C ASN A 230 0.00 22.19 -25.35
N ALA A 231 -0.22 22.99 -24.31
CA ALA A 231 -1.10 22.64 -23.20
C ALA A 231 -2.57 23.07 -23.42
N VAL A 232 -3.04 23.04 -24.65
CA VAL A 232 -4.44 23.40 -25.00
C VAL A 232 -5.41 22.35 -24.47
N GLY A 233 -5.09 21.08 -24.65
CA GLY A 233 -5.90 19.95 -24.15
C GLY A 233 -5.71 19.69 -22.68
N GLY A 234 -4.55 20.07 -22.16
CA GLY A 234 -4.17 19.88 -20.77
C GLY A 234 -2.70 19.57 -20.58
N THR A 235 -2.35 19.27 -19.34
CA THR A 235 -0.98 18.90 -18.95
C THR A 235 -0.96 17.60 -18.17
N ILE A 236 0.10 16.82 -18.40
CA ILE A 236 0.44 15.62 -17.64
C ILE A 236 1.79 15.87 -16.99
N ASN A 237 1.81 16.07 -15.68
CA ASN A 237 3.02 16.37 -14.92
C ASN A 237 3.44 15.13 -14.13
N ILE A 238 4.59 14.59 -14.45
CA ILE A 238 5.18 13.42 -13.81
C ILE A 238 6.06 13.92 -12.68
N ILE A 239 5.68 13.64 -11.45
CA ILE A 239 6.47 13.96 -10.26
C ILE A 239 7.30 12.73 -9.90
N THR A 240 8.61 12.91 -9.85
CA THR A 240 9.55 11.83 -9.52
C THR A 240 9.74 11.72 -8.02
N LYS A 241 10.03 10.50 -7.56
CA LYS A 241 10.39 10.25 -6.15
C LYS A 241 11.63 11.03 -5.77
N GLU A 242 11.63 11.60 -4.58
CA GLU A 242 12.80 12.23 -3.98
C GLU A 242 13.54 11.28 -3.05
N PRO A 243 14.88 11.36 -3.01
CA PRO A 243 15.68 10.55 -2.09
C PRO A 243 15.55 11.11 -0.65
N LEU A 244 14.61 10.59 0.13
CA LEU A 244 14.39 11.00 1.51
C LEU A 244 15.15 10.13 2.53
N ARG A 245 15.49 8.90 2.15
CA ARG A 245 16.19 7.92 2.99
C ARG A 245 16.97 6.93 2.13
N ASN A 246 17.97 6.31 2.73
CA ASN A 246 18.69 5.22 2.07
C ASN A 246 17.76 4.03 1.88
N SER A 247 17.57 3.62 0.64
CA SER A 247 16.71 2.49 0.29
C SER A 247 17.14 1.86 -1.03
N GLY A 248 16.79 0.59 -1.22
CA GLY A 248 16.99 -0.12 -2.48
C GLY A 248 15.80 -1.04 -2.73
N GLN A 249 15.36 -1.11 -3.97
CA GLN A 249 14.28 -1.98 -4.39
C GLN A 249 14.66 -2.64 -5.73
N LEU A 250 14.50 -3.94 -5.78
CA LEU A 250 14.60 -4.74 -7.02
C LEU A 250 13.25 -5.39 -7.26
N ALA A 251 12.68 -5.22 -8.44
CA ALA A 251 11.46 -5.87 -8.84
C ALA A 251 11.67 -6.59 -10.18
N HIS A 252 11.07 -7.76 -10.31
CA HIS A 252 11.08 -8.54 -11.54
C HIS A 252 9.66 -9.00 -11.86
N THR A 253 9.20 -8.69 -13.06
CA THR A 253 7.86 -9.02 -13.53
C THR A 253 7.96 -9.91 -14.76
N ILE A 254 7.26 -11.03 -14.73
CA ILE A 254 7.14 -11.96 -15.85
C ILE A 254 5.68 -11.94 -16.30
N THR A 255 5.45 -11.56 -17.56
CA THR A 255 4.10 -11.50 -18.13
C THR A 255 3.97 -12.53 -19.25
N SER A 256 2.98 -13.41 -19.16
CA SER A 256 2.63 -14.35 -20.23
C SER A 256 1.73 -13.66 -21.25
N ILE A 257 2.10 -13.72 -22.52
CA ILE A 257 1.38 -13.05 -23.59
C ILE A 257 0.53 -14.06 -24.35
N GLY A 258 -0.80 -13.89 -24.30
CA GLY A 258 -1.76 -14.54 -25.20
C GLY A 258 -1.83 -16.08 -25.12
N GLY A 259 -1.44 -16.70 -24.00
CA GLY A 259 -1.48 -18.15 -23.86
C GLY A 259 -0.44 -18.90 -24.71
N SER A 260 0.46 -18.17 -25.35
CA SER A 260 1.61 -18.72 -26.09
C SER A 260 2.80 -18.91 -25.15
N SER A 261 3.84 -19.61 -25.62
CA SER A 261 5.13 -19.74 -24.90
C SER A 261 5.96 -18.44 -24.89
N SER A 262 5.36 -17.31 -25.23
CA SER A 262 6.04 -16.01 -25.21
C SER A 262 5.86 -15.35 -23.86
N PHE A 263 6.99 -14.95 -23.26
CA PHE A 263 7.04 -14.25 -21.99
C PHE A 263 7.71 -12.89 -22.18
N ASP A 264 7.12 -11.88 -21.58
CA ASP A 264 7.76 -10.58 -21.41
C ASP A 264 8.39 -10.53 -20.01
N ASN A 265 9.67 -10.17 -19.96
CA ASN A 265 10.44 -10.08 -18.73
C ASN A 265 10.84 -8.64 -18.51
N ASN A 266 10.42 -8.08 -17.40
CA ASN A 266 10.80 -6.74 -16.98
C ASN A 266 11.50 -6.78 -15.63
N THR A 267 12.70 -6.23 -15.58
CA THR A 267 13.46 -6.08 -14.32
C THR A 267 13.67 -4.62 -14.04
N SER A 268 13.27 -4.16 -12.89
CA SER A 268 13.49 -2.78 -12.47
C SER A 268 14.29 -2.72 -11.17
N LEU A 269 15.23 -1.77 -11.14
CA LEU A 269 16.05 -1.46 -9.98
C LEU A 269 15.87 0.00 -9.62
N ASN A 270 15.72 0.30 -8.35
CA ASN A 270 15.89 1.65 -7.84
C ASN A 270 16.74 1.66 -6.57
N ALA A 271 17.50 2.70 -6.38
CA ALA A 271 18.30 2.92 -5.18
C ALA A 271 18.28 4.42 -4.83
N SER A 272 18.14 4.69 -3.57
CA SER A 272 18.16 6.04 -2.98
C SER A 272 19.28 6.11 -1.97
N LEU A 273 20.15 7.08 -2.12
CA LEU A 273 21.26 7.38 -1.20
C LEU A 273 21.10 8.81 -0.71
N VAL A 274 21.12 9.00 0.58
CA VAL A 274 20.98 10.31 1.23
C VAL A 274 22.13 10.51 2.19
N THR A 275 22.70 11.71 2.20
CA THR A 275 23.74 12.07 3.17
C THR A 275 23.15 12.19 4.58
N ASP A 276 23.96 11.95 5.62
CA ASP A 276 23.51 11.97 7.02
C ASP A 276 22.95 13.35 7.44
N ASP A 277 23.39 14.42 6.79
CA ASP A 277 22.90 15.77 7.02
C ASP A 277 21.66 16.14 6.18
N HIS A 278 21.11 15.18 5.41
CA HIS A 278 19.97 15.35 4.50
C HIS A 278 20.08 16.51 3.50
N ARG A 279 21.31 16.98 3.21
CA ARG A 279 21.55 18.09 2.27
C ARG A 279 21.72 17.66 0.84
N ALA A 280 22.09 16.40 0.63
CA ALA A 280 22.24 15.82 -0.70
C ALA A 280 21.65 14.42 -0.76
N GLY A 281 21.05 14.10 -1.89
CA GLY A 281 20.52 12.78 -2.17
C GLY A 281 20.73 12.43 -3.63
N LEU A 282 20.94 11.13 -3.88
CA LEU A 282 21.05 10.57 -5.21
C LEU A 282 19.99 9.47 -5.35
N TYR A 283 19.19 9.57 -6.40
CA TYR A 283 18.24 8.54 -6.79
C TYR A 283 18.65 7.93 -8.11
N VAL A 284 18.91 6.63 -8.12
CA VAL A 284 19.29 5.87 -9.31
C VAL A 284 18.19 4.87 -9.61
N PHE A 285 17.77 4.82 -10.85
CA PHE A 285 16.76 3.88 -11.32
C PHE A 285 17.14 3.31 -12.68
N GLY A 286 16.67 2.11 -12.96
CA GLY A 286 16.86 1.43 -14.22
C GLY A 286 15.76 0.41 -14.45
N GLN A 287 15.49 0.15 -15.72
CA GLN A 287 14.51 -0.85 -16.16
C GLN A 287 15.03 -1.47 -17.47
N ASN A 288 14.80 -2.77 -17.62
CA ASN A 288 15.10 -3.54 -18.83
C ASN A 288 13.85 -4.28 -19.28
#